data_e94232b9c9c9dad02a087b916911bfdb
#
_entry.id   e94232b9c9c9dad02a087b916911bfdb
#
_cell.length_a   1.000
_cell.length_b   1.000
_cell.length_c   1.000
_cell.angle_alpha   90.00
_cell.angle_beta   90.00
_cell.angle_gamma   90.00
#
_symmetry.space_group_name_H-M   'P 1'
#
loop_
_entity.id
_entity.type
_entity.pdbx_description
1 polymer ?
#
loop_
_entity_poly.entity_id
_entity_poly.type
_entity_poly.pdbx_seq_one_letter_code
_entity_poly.pdbx_strand_id
1 'polypeptide(L)'
;MMGVVLGEGKLPFWIQKEVELKSSVKKGARGMAARRVQEWLQFHGFGLVIDEDFGGVTKKMVQQFQEARGLGTSGMVNAATFQELVAPLLQVLTPISAANHTFSTMVLEYAKAHLAQHPLEVGGQNRGPWVRVYMKGHDGAEFPWCAGFVTFILKQAAETLGMTMPIQGSTSCDSLAAQGKEAGLFMKESTLNGENASIDHLSRASIFFVRRSSTDWTHTGLATAFHRDAFETIEGNTNDEGSREGYEVCSRSRGYNKKDFILL
;
A
#
# COMPACT_ATOMS: atom_id res chain seq x y z
N MET A 1 12.60 21.29 3.66
CA MET A 1 11.57 20.38 4.22
C MET A 1 10.72 19.93 3.05
N MET A 2 10.79 18.66 2.64
CA MET A 2 9.93 18.11 1.61
C MET A 2 8.52 18.04 2.19
N GLY A 3 7.54 18.64 1.50
CA GLY A 3 6.14 18.53 1.84
C GLY A 3 5.72 17.06 1.73
N VAL A 4 5.13 16.51 2.76
CA VAL A 4 4.61 15.13 2.76
C VAL A 4 3.11 15.21 2.61
N VAL A 5 2.58 14.54 1.58
CA VAL A 5 1.16 14.56 1.26
C VAL A 5 0.41 13.54 2.10
N LEU A 6 -0.37 14.01 3.03
CA LEU A 6 -1.60 13.43 3.59
C LEU A 6 -2.17 14.39 4.68
N GLY A 7 -3.10 15.28 4.27
CA GLY A 7 -3.87 16.18 5.14
C GLY A 7 -3.09 17.40 5.69
N GLU A 8 -3.56 18.61 5.43
CA GLU A 8 -3.13 19.93 5.97
C GLU A 8 -1.63 20.09 6.35
N GLY A 9 -0.73 19.45 5.61
CA GLY A 9 0.72 19.55 5.84
C GLY A 9 1.27 18.68 6.99
N LYS A 10 0.48 17.81 7.60
CA LYS A 10 0.93 16.86 8.64
C LYS A 10 0.54 15.43 8.27
N LEU A 11 1.50 14.52 8.39
CA LEU A 11 1.23 13.09 8.28
C LEU A 11 0.21 12.64 9.33
N PRO A 12 -0.71 11.73 8.99
CA PRO A 12 -1.53 11.04 9.99
C PRO A 12 -0.67 10.38 11.07
N PHE A 13 -1.16 10.39 12.28
CA PHE A 13 -0.42 9.89 13.46
C PHE A 13 0.14 8.47 13.29
N TRP A 14 -0.61 7.58 12.62
CA TRP A 14 -0.14 6.20 12.39
C TRP A 14 1.03 6.14 11.41
N ILE A 15 1.11 7.06 10.42
CA ILE A 15 2.24 7.15 9.50
C ILE A 15 3.44 7.79 10.21
N GLN A 16 3.21 8.87 10.99
CA GLN A 16 4.28 9.48 11.80
C GLN A 16 4.98 8.42 12.66
N LYS A 17 4.21 7.52 13.27
CA LYS A 17 4.79 6.40 14.05
C LYS A 17 5.72 5.51 13.23
N GLU A 18 5.50 5.35 11.94
CA GLU A 18 6.35 4.50 11.08
C GLU A 18 7.60 5.23 10.57
N VAL A 19 7.56 6.57 10.41
CA VAL A 19 8.65 7.34 9.79
C VAL A 19 9.42 8.25 10.75
N GLU A 20 8.97 8.40 12.00
CA GLU A 20 9.62 9.25 12.98
C GLU A 20 10.37 8.44 14.05
N LEU A 21 11.64 8.80 14.24
CA LEU A 21 12.47 8.27 15.31
C LEU A 21 12.47 9.25 16.50
N LYS A 22 11.83 8.89 17.60
CA LYS A 22 11.79 9.75 18.80
C LYS A 22 13.15 9.81 19.53
N SER A 23 13.88 8.70 19.52
CA SER A 23 15.20 8.59 20.13
C SER A 23 15.96 7.42 19.49
N SER A 24 17.29 7.44 19.56
CA SER A 24 18.10 6.34 19.02
C SER A 24 17.74 5.01 19.66
N VAL A 25 17.62 3.96 18.84
CA VAL A 25 17.31 2.59 19.25
C VAL A 25 18.60 1.75 19.23
N LYS A 26 18.90 1.07 20.32
CA LYS A 26 20.13 0.29 20.47
C LYS A 26 19.91 -0.95 21.32
N LYS A 27 20.92 -1.82 21.43
CA LYS A 27 20.89 -3.01 22.28
C LYS A 27 20.33 -2.69 23.67
N GLY A 28 19.35 -3.50 24.08
CA GLY A 28 18.57 -3.33 25.32
C GLY A 28 17.23 -2.61 25.15
N ALA A 29 16.95 -2.02 23.97
CA ALA A 29 15.61 -1.50 23.66
C ALA A 29 14.61 -2.65 23.51
N ARG A 30 13.35 -2.42 23.92
CA ARG A 30 12.28 -3.42 23.89
C ARG A 30 10.96 -2.85 23.34
N GLY A 31 10.01 -3.74 23.03
CA GLY A 31 8.68 -3.41 22.54
C GLY A 31 8.71 -2.79 21.15
N MET A 32 7.74 -1.91 20.85
CA MET A 32 7.52 -1.36 19.49
C MET A 32 8.74 -0.66 18.87
N ALA A 33 9.63 -0.08 19.68
CA ALA A 33 10.84 0.55 19.13
C ALA A 33 11.81 -0.50 18.56
N ALA A 34 12.02 -1.62 19.26
CA ALA A 34 12.81 -2.74 18.77
C ALA A 34 12.12 -3.44 17.61
N ARG A 35 10.81 -3.70 17.73
CA ARG A 35 9.98 -4.35 16.69
C ARG A 35 10.08 -3.63 15.35
N ARG A 36 9.88 -2.31 15.30
CA ARG A 36 9.97 -1.55 14.05
C ARG A 36 11.33 -1.65 13.38
N VAL A 37 12.40 -1.62 14.17
CA VAL A 37 13.75 -1.82 13.62
C VAL A 37 13.87 -3.22 13.02
N GLN A 38 13.39 -4.25 13.72
CA GLN A 38 13.42 -5.64 13.25
C GLN A 38 12.56 -5.83 11.99
N GLU A 39 11.37 -5.25 11.94
CA GLU A 39 10.48 -5.30 10.77
C GLU A 39 11.13 -4.65 9.55
N TRP A 40 11.71 -3.47 9.70
CA TRP A 40 12.40 -2.81 8.58
C TRP A 40 13.66 -3.54 8.15
N LEU A 41 14.45 -4.10 9.07
CA LEU A 41 15.57 -4.96 8.73
C LEU A 41 15.11 -6.19 7.94
N GLN A 42 14.04 -6.84 8.35
CA GLN A 42 13.47 -7.99 7.66
C GLN A 42 12.97 -7.59 6.26
N PHE A 43 12.29 -6.43 6.14
CA PHE A 43 11.88 -5.86 4.85
C PHE A 43 13.07 -5.67 3.90
N HIS A 44 14.22 -5.25 4.41
CA HIS A 44 15.45 -5.10 3.62
C HIS A 44 16.22 -6.40 3.41
N GLY A 45 15.63 -7.55 3.74
CA GLY A 45 16.24 -8.88 3.52
C GLY A 45 17.24 -9.32 4.58
N PHE A 46 17.38 -8.58 5.69
CA PHE A 46 18.22 -9.03 6.83
C PHE A 46 17.41 -9.98 7.70
N GLY A 47 17.72 -11.29 7.60
CA GLY A 47 16.99 -12.34 8.30
C GLY A 47 17.22 -12.30 9.81
N LEU A 48 16.16 -12.00 10.57
CA LEU A 48 16.14 -12.07 12.03
C LEU A 48 14.72 -12.36 12.53
N VAL A 49 14.59 -12.78 13.77
CA VAL A 49 13.28 -12.94 14.41
C VAL A 49 12.79 -11.58 14.91
N ILE A 50 11.51 -11.29 14.71
CA ILE A 50 10.84 -10.11 15.26
C ILE A 50 10.29 -10.51 16.64
N ASP A 51 11.10 -10.30 17.67
CA ASP A 51 10.83 -10.68 19.08
C ASP A 51 10.65 -9.49 20.02
N GLU A 52 10.69 -8.27 19.46
CA GLU A 52 10.59 -7.02 20.21
C GLU A 52 11.72 -6.81 21.24
N ASP A 53 12.83 -7.54 21.14
CA ASP A 53 14.04 -7.37 21.97
C ASP A 53 15.24 -7.01 21.07
N PHE A 54 15.75 -5.81 21.20
CA PHE A 54 16.96 -5.39 20.50
C PHE A 54 18.19 -6.05 21.15
N GLY A 55 18.38 -7.34 20.90
CA GLY A 55 19.48 -8.15 21.39
C GLY A 55 20.76 -8.03 20.58
N GLY A 56 21.65 -9.02 20.75
CA GLY A 56 22.92 -9.11 20.01
C GLY A 56 22.73 -9.36 18.52
N VAL A 57 21.73 -10.18 18.15
CA VAL A 57 21.39 -10.47 16.74
C VAL A 57 20.91 -9.21 16.04
N THR A 58 19.94 -8.50 16.63
CA THR A 58 19.43 -7.24 16.06
C THR A 58 20.56 -6.22 15.88
N LYS A 59 21.47 -6.08 16.88
CA LYS A 59 22.65 -5.21 16.75
C LYS A 59 23.50 -5.59 15.55
N LYS A 60 23.79 -6.87 15.36
CA LYS A 60 24.59 -7.37 14.23
C LYS A 60 23.91 -7.06 12.89
N MET A 61 22.59 -7.29 12.78
CA MET A 61 21.84 -6.97 11.54
C MET A 61 21.85 -5.46 11.26
N VAL A 62 21.72 -4.61 12.28
CA VAL A 62 21.87 -3.15 12.11
C VAL A 62 23.26 -2.80 11.60
N GLN A 63 24.33 -3.42 12.11
CA GLN A 63 25.69 -3.17 11.62
C GLN A 63 25.85 -3.56 10.15
N GLN A 64 25.32 -4.72 9.76
CA GLN A 64 25.33 -5.17 8.35
C GLN A 64 24.52 -4.24 7.44
N PHE A 65 23.35 -3.80 7.89
CA PHE A 65 22.54 -2.81 7.17
C PHE A 65 23.30 -1.49 7.02
N GLN A 66 23.92 -0.99 8.09
CA GLN A 66 24.72 0.24 8.07
C GLN A 66 25.88 0.13 7.07
N GLU A 67 26.59 -1.00 7.08
CA GLU A 67 27.69 -1.28 6.14
C GLU A 67 27.17 -1.29 4.69
N ALA A 68 26.08 -1.99 4.42
CA ALA A 68 25.47 -2.05 3.08
C ALA A 68 24.97 -0.69 2.57
N ARG A 69 24.70 0.25 3.48
CA ARG A 69 24.29 1.64 3.16
C ARG A 69 25.43 2.66 3.24
N GLY A 70 26.66 2.23 3.49
CA GLY A 70 27.80 3.12 3.62
C GLY A 70 27.75 4.03 4.85
N LEU A 71 27.05 3.61 5.90
CA LEU A 71 26.92 4.34 7.17
C LEU A 71 27.96 3.85 8.17
N GLY A 72 28.20 4.63 9.24
CA GLY A 72 29.02 4.19 10.36
C GLY A 72 28.40 3.01 11.10
N THR A 73 29.14 1.88 11.22
CA THR A 73 28.68 0.56 11.69
C THR A 73 28.59 0.45 13.23
N SER A 74 27.94 1.40 13.87
CA SER A 74 27.79 1.46 15.33
C SER A 74 26.90 0.35 15.93
N GLY A 75 25.99 -0.19 15.12
CA GLY A 75 24.94 -1.10 15.57
C GLY A 75 23.86 -0.41 16.40
N MET A 76 23.79 0.91 16.35
CA MET A 76 22.75 1.75 16.93
C MET A 76 21.96 2.42 15.79
N VAL A 77 20.64 2.39 15.87
CA VAL A 77 19.76 3.09 14.93
C VAL A 77 19.61 4.52 15.41
N ASN A 78 20.40 5.41 14.83
CA ASN A 78 20.25 6.87 14.94
C ASN A 78 19.37 7.42 13.83
N ALA A 79 19.20 8.74 13.76
CA ALA A 79 18.37 9.38 12.74
C ALA A 79 18.79 9.01 11.31
N ALA A 80 20.08 9.00 10.99
CA ALA A 80 20.56 8.65 9.64
C ALA A 80 20.28 7.18 9.31
N THR A 81 20.56 6.25 10.23
CA THR A 81 20.25 4.82 10.05
C THR A 81 18.73 4.59 9.90
N PHE A 82 17.92 5.26 10.71
CA PHE A 82 16.47 5.11 10.65
C PHE A 82 15.91 5.65 9.34
N GLN A 83 16.41 6.79 8.87
CA GLN A 83 16.00 7.38 7.59
C GLN A 83 16.25 6.41 6.42
N GLU A 84 17.38 5.71 6.41
CA GLU A 84 17.67 4.67 5.42
C GLU A 84 16.76 3.44 5.56
N LEU A 85 16.44 3.03 6.79
CA LEU A 85 15.51 1.92 7.02
C LEU A 85 14.12 2.21 6.44
N VAL A 86 13.61 3.43 6.64
CA VAL A 86 12.26 3.82 6.21
C VAL A 86 12.22 4.49 4.84
N ALA A 87 13.37 4.60 4.15
CA ALA A 87 13.49 5.28 2.86
C ALA A 87 12.46 4.84 1.81
N PRO A 88 12.13 3.54 1.64
CA PRO A 88 11.08 3.12 0.72
C PRO A 88 9.72 3.75 1.01
N LEU A 89 9.35 3.85 2.27
CA LEU A 89 8.09 4.49 2.68
C LEU A 89 8.16 6.01 2.46
N LEU A 90 9.27 6.67 2.80
CA LEU A 90 9.43 8.10 2.56
C LEU A 90 9.35 8.46 1.08
N GLN A 91 9.83 7.61 0.18
CA GLN A 91 9.73 7.82 -1.26
C GLN A 91 8.28 7.89 -1.73
N VAL A 92 7.42 6.95 -1.32
CA VAL A 92 6.01 6.95 -1.72
C VAL A 92 5.18 8.04 -1.02
N LEU A 93 5.65 8.55 0.11
CA LEU A 93 5.03 9.68 0.81
C LEU A 93 5.46 11.04 0.23
N THR A 94 6.48 11.07 -0.63
CA THR A 94 6.90 12.31 -1.30
C THR A 94 5.87 12.68 -2.38
N PRO A 95 5.37 13.93 -2.39
CA PRO A 95 4.40 14.37 -3.37
C PRO A 95 4.92 14.23 -4.81
N ILE A 96 4.10 13.69 -5.69
CA ILE A 96 4.31 13.72 -7.13
C ILE A 96 3.87 15.10 -7.65
N SER A 97 4.51 15.61 -8.71
CA SER A 97 4.07 16.89 -9.32
C SER A 97 2.63 16.78 -9.82
N ALA A 98 1.78 17.74 -9.44
CA ALA A 98 0.40 17.80 -9.91
C ALA A 98 0.28 18.21 -11.40
N ALA A 99 1.33 18.77 -11.99
CA ALA A 99 1.30 19.32 -13.35
C ALA A 99 0.95 18.24 -14.40
N ASN A 100 -0.03 18.55 -15.25
CA ASN A 100 -0.48 17.71 -16.35
C ASN A 100 -1.08 16.34 -15.95
N HIS A 101 -1.51 16.17 -14.70
CA HIS A 101 -2.18 14.96 -14.26
C HIS A 101 -3.68 15.18 -14.04
N THR A 102 -4.50 14.24 -14.50
CA THR A 102 -5.88 14.04 -14.08
C THR A 102 -5.88 13.18 -12.80
N PHE A 103 -7.04 13.05 -12.14
CA PHE A 103 -7.16 12.16 -10.99
C PHE A 103 -6.74 10.72 -11.31
N SER A 104 -7.25 10.16 -12.40
CA SER A 104 -6.95 8.79 -12.84
C SER A 104 -5.45 8.60 -13.13
N THR A 105 -4.81 9.55 -13.82
CA THR A 105 -3.37 9.44 -14.10
C THR A 105 -2.53 9.60 -12.83
N MET A 106 -2.92 10.46 -11.89
CA MET A 106 -2.25 10.62 -10.61
C MET A 106 -2.38 9.36 -9.73
N VAL A 107 -3.56 8.72 -9.73
CA VAL A 107 -3.78 7.43 -9.06
C VAL A 107 -2.80 6.39 -9.58
N LEU A 108 -2.63 6.28 -10.91
CA LEU A 108 -1.69 5.34 -11.51
C LEU A 108 -0.23 5.64 -11.17
N GLU A 109 0.16 6.91 -11.14
CA GLU A 109 1.54 7.28 -10.77
C GLU A 109 1.85 6.91 -9.30
N TYR A 110 0.93 7.17 -8.36
CA TYR A 110 1.11 6.70 -6.98
C TYR A 110 1.10 5.18 -6.87
N ALA A 111 0.20 4.49 -7.58
CA ALA A 111 0.18 3.02 -7.58
C ALA A 111 1.51 2.43 -8.08
N LYS A 112 2.08 2.98 -9.16
CA LYS A 112 3.40 2.59 -9.68
C LYS A 112 4.53 2.92 -8.71
N ALA A 113 4.48 4.08 -8.04
CA ALA A 113 5.48 4.46 -7.04
C ALA A 113 5.50 3.46 -5.88
N HIS A 114 4.33 3.02 -5.40
CA HIS A 114 4.23 1.98 -4.38
C HIS A 114 4.74 0.64 -4.91
N LEU A 115 4.31 0.21 -6.10
CA LEU A 115 4.77 -1.02 -6.74
C LEU A 115 6.31 -1.06 -6.82
N ALA A 116 6.94 0.05 -7.18
CA ALA A 116 8.41 0.15 -7.29
C ALA A 116 9.13 -0.03 -5.94
N GLN A 117 8.47 0.21 -4.81
CA GLN A 117 9.03 -0.03 -3.47
C GLN A 117 8.73 -1.44 -2.94
N HIS A 118 7.93 -2.23 -3.68
CA HIS A 118 7.58 -3.60 -3.36
C HIS A 118 7.14 -3.79 -1.90
N PRO A 119 6.05 -3.13 -1.45
CA PRO A 119 5.53 -3.29 -0.11
C PRO A 119 5.24 -4.76 0.21
N LEU A 120 5.77 -5.24 1.33
CA LEU A 120 5.66 -6.62 1.78
C LEU A 120 5.09 -6.71 3.20
N GLU A 121 4.41 -7.80 3.49
CA GLU A 121 4.17 -8.21 4.85
C GLU A 121 5.46 -8.67 5.50
N VAL A 122 5.65 -8.29 6.74
CA VAL A 122 6.78 -8.75 7.56
C VAL A 122 6.29 -9.09 8.98
N GLY A 123 6.82 -10.16 9.53
CA GLY A 123 6.42 -10.60 10.88
C GLY A 123 5.11 -11.38 10.93
N GLY A 124 4.58 -11.87 9.81
CA GLY A 124 3.41 -12.72 9.69
C GLY A 124 2.28 -12.12 8.85
N GLN A 125 1.17 -12.86 8.75
CA GLN A 125 0.03 -12.54 7.92
C GLN A 125 -0.58 -11.17 8.27
N ASN A 126 -0.76 -10.33 7.25
CA ASN A 126 -1.28 -8.96 7.36
C ASN A 126 -0.54 -8.13 8.43
N ARG A 127 0.78 -8.25 8.51
CA ARG A 127 1.62 -7.55 9.50
C ARG A 127 2.72 -6.73 8.84
N GLY A 128 3.21 -5.75 9.62
CA GLY A 128 4.35 -4.96 9.24
C GLY A 128 4.04 -3.49 8.94
N PRO A 129 5.08 -2.68 8.70
CA PRO A 129 4.93 -1.23 8.56
C PRO A 129 4.05 -0.83 7.38
N TRP A 130 4.14 -1.49 6.24
CA TRP A 130 3.31 -1.21 5.07
C TRP A 130 1.83 -1.49 5.34
N VAL A 131 1.51 -2.61 5.98
CA VAL A 131 0.13 -2.93 6.36
C VAL A 131 -0.44 -1.85 7.28
N ARG A 132 0.31 -1.42 8.31
CA ARG A 132 -0.13 -0.36 9.22
C ARG A 132 -0.35 0.98 8.51
N VAL A 133 0.43 1.30 7.48
CA VAL A 133 0.21 2.49 6.67
C VAL A 133 -1.15 2.42 5.97
N TYR A 134 -1.46 1.31 5.30
CA TYR A 134 -2.71 1.15 4.55
C TYR A 134 -3.93 0.94 5.45
N MET A 135 -3.74 0.33 6.61
CA MET A 135 -4.81 -0.03 7.55
C MET A 135 -4.94 0.93 8.74
N LYS A 136 -4.50 2.20 8.58
CA LYS A 136 -4.64 3.27 9.59
C LYS A 136 -4.03 2.91 10.94
N GLY A 137 -2.92 2.20 10.95
CA GLY A 137 -2.17 1.80 12.15
C GLY A 137 -2.49 0.40 12.68
N HIS A 138 -3.43 -0.32 12.06
CA HIS A 138 -3.77 -1.70 12.41
C HIS A 138 -2.97 -2.70 11.58
N ASP A 139 -2.61 -3.83 12.18
CA ASP A 139 -2.02 -4.99 11.52
C ASP A 139 -2.42 -6.28 12.24
N GLY A 140 -2.39 -7.42 11.56
CA GLY A 140 -2.77 -8.74 12.07
C GLY A 140 -3.66 -9.50 11.08
N ALA A 141 -3.82 -10.79 11.30
CA ALA A 141 -4.52 -11.70 10.37
C ALA A 141 -5.95 -11.25 10.00
N GLU A 142 -6.61 -10.50 10.89
CA GLU A 142 -7.96 -9.95 10.70
C GLU A 142 -8.01 -8.68 9.83
N PHE A 143 -6.85 -8.15 9.37
CA PHE A 143 -6.76 -6.91 8.60
C PHE A 143 -6.26 -7.13 7.17
N PRO A 144 -7.03 -7.80 6.27
CA PRO A 144 -6.66 -7.86 4.85
C PRO A 144 -6.66 -6.45 4.26
N TRP A 145 -5.58 -6.09 3.56
CA TRP A 145 -5.27 -4.69 3.30
C TRP A 145 -5.43 -4.23 1.83
N CYS A 146 -6.06 -5.04 0.97
CA CYS A 146 -6.28 -4.66 -0.43
C CYS A 146 -7.11 -3.37 -0.60
N ALA A 147 -8.24 -3.25 0.13
CA ALA A 147 -9.08 -2.06 0.09
C ALA A 147 -8.40 -0.85 0.77
N GLY A 148 -7.61 -1.08 1.81
CA GLY A 148 -6.78 -0.06 2.45
C GLY A 148 -5.73 0.50 1.51
N PHE A 149 -5.03 -0.36 0.75
CA PHE A 149 -4.09 0.03 -0.30
C PHE A 149 -4.74 0.94 -1.34
N VAL A 150 -5.85 0.49 -1.95
CA VAL A 150 -6.59 1.31 -2.94
C VAL A 150 -6.98 2.66 -2.36
N THR A 151 -7.60 2.67 -1.17
CA THR A 151 -8.02 3.92 -0.50
C THR A 151 -6.85 4.86 -0.25
N PHE A 152 -5.69 4.32 0.14
CA PHE A 152 -4.49 5.11 0.39
C PHE A 152 -4.00 5.81 -0.88
N ILE A 153 -3.93 5.09 -1.99
CA ILE A 153 -3.53 5.61 -3.31
C ILE A 153 -4.50 6.72 -3.77
N LEU A 154 -5.82 6.47 -3.69
CA LEU A 154 -6.82 7.49 -4.06
C LEU A 154 -6.66 8.77 -3.23
N LYS A 155 -6.40 8.62 -1.94
CA LYS A 155 -6.20 9.75 -1.04
C LYS A 155 -4.97 10.55 -1.40
N GLN A 156 -3.83 9.90 -1.66
CA GLN A 156 -2.62 10.59 -2.11
C GLN A 156 -2.86 11.38 -3.40
N ALA A 157 -3.53 10.77 -4.39
CA ALA A 157 -3.85 11.44 -5.65
C ALA A 157 -4.73 12.67 -5.45
N ALA A 158 -5.80 12.55 -4.66
CA ALA A 158 -6.72 13.65 -4.38
C ALA A 158 -6.02 14.81 -3.64
N GLU A 159 -5.23 14.51 -2.62
CA GLU A 159 -4.49 15.53 -1.86
C GLU A 159 -3.44 16.23 -2.71
N THR A 160 -2.71 15.51 -3.56
CA THR A 160 -1.73 16.10 -4.49
C THR A 160 -2.40 17.07 -5.46
N LEU A 161 -3.60 16.74 -5.95
CA LEU A 161 -4.35 17.57 -6.90
C LEU A 161 -5.22 18.64 -6.20
N GLY A 162 -5.29 18.65 -4.86
CA GLY A 162 -6.12 19.58 -4.11
C GLY A 162 -7.63 19.38 -4.36
N MET A 163 -8.08 18.14 -4.61
CA MET A 163 -9.46 17.82 -4.92
C MET A 163 -10.08 16.83 -3.93
N THR A 164 -11.41 16.78 -3.91
CA THR A 164 -12.16 15.76 -3.15
C THR A 164 -12.11 14.43 -3.91
N MET A 165 -11.92 13.33 -3.18
CA MET A 165 -12.04 11.98 -3.75
C MET A 165 -13.46 11.73 -4.27
N PRO A 166 -13.62 10.98 -5.37
CA PRO A 166 -14.96 10.64 -5.91
C PRO A 166 -15.76 9.69 -5.00
N ILE A 167 -15.08 8.99 -4.09
CA ILE A 167 -15.66 8.16 -3.01
C ILE A 167 -14.91 8.44 -1.71
N GLN A 168 -15.50 8.14 -0.55
CA GLN A 168 -14.87 8.44 0.75
C GLN A 168 -13.63 7.55 1.05
N GLY A 169 -13.61 6.33 0.46
CA GLY A 169 -12.61 5.32 0.77
C GLY A 169 -12.97 4.47 2.00
N SER A 170 -12.42 3.27 2.05
CA SER A 170 -12.64 2.29 3.12
C SER A 170 -11.52 1.25 3.16
N THR A 171 -11.41 0.51 4.25
CA THR A 171 -10.60 -0.72 4.38
C THR A 171 -11.42 -1.99 4.10
N SER A 172 -12.66 -1.85 3.64
CA SER A 172 -13.59 -2.93 3.27
C SER A 172 -13.95 -2.83 1.79
N CYS A 173 -13.83 -3.94 1.04
CA CYS A 173 -14.24 -4.03 -0.36
C CYS A 173 -15.74 -3.73 -0.51
N ASP A 174 -16.58 -4.29 0.36
CA ASP A 174 -18.04 -4.08 0.32
C ASP A 174 -18.42 -2.62 0.53
N SER A 175 -17.74 -1.95 1.47
CA SER A 175 -17.96 -0.51 1.70
C SER A 175 -17.53 0.33 0.50
N LEU A 176 -16.40 0.01 -0.15
CA LEU A 176 -15.99 0.70 -1.38
C LEU A 176 -17.02 0.50 -2.50
N ALA A 177 -17.47 -0.74 -2.72
CA ALA A 177 -18.47 -1.06 -3.72
C ALA A 177 -19.80 -0.32 -3.45
N ALA A 178 -20.23 -0.24 -2.18
CA ALA A 178 -21.42 0.52 -1.79
C ALA A 178 -21.29 2.01 -2.10
N GLN A 179 -20.16 2.63 -1.75
CA GLN A 179 -19.87 4.04 -2.07
C GLN A 179 -19.84 4.30 -3.58
N GLY A 180 -19.26 3.38 -4.37
CA GLY A 180 -19.27 3.48 -5.84
C GLY A 180 -20.68 3.42 -6.42
N LYS A 181 -21.56 2.60 -5.85
CA LYS A 181 -22.99 2.55 -6.24
C LYS A 181 -23.71 3.84 -5.90
N GLU A 182 -23.51 4.36 -4.71
CA GLU A 182 -24.10 5.62 -4.25
C GLU A 182 -23.64 6.81 -5.09
N ALA A 183 -22.37 6.83 -5.49
CA ALA A 183 -21.81 7.86 -6.38
C ALA A 183 -22.19 7.69 -7.87
N GLY A 184 -22.89 6.62 -8.25
CA GLY A 184 -23.22 6.34 -9.65
C GLY A 184 -22.03 5.91 -10.52
N LEU A 185 -20.91 5.53 -9.90
CA LEU A 185 -19.65 5.15 -10.56
C LEU A 185 -19.48 3.63 -10.70
N PHE A 186 -20.40 2.85 -10.14
CA PHE A 186 -20.27 1.39 -10.09
C PHE A 186 -20.78 0.73 -11.37
N MET A 187 -19.93 -0.06 -12.00
CA MET A 187 -20.23 -0.86 -13.17
C MET A 187 -20.18 -2.35 -12.83
N LYS A 188 -21.25 -3.09 -13.15
CA LYS A 188 -21.29 -4.55 -13.02
C LYS A 188 -20.64 -5.22 -14.22
N GLU A 189 -20.03 -6.39 -14.00
CA GLU A 189 -19.53 -7.27 -15.06
C GLU A 189 -20.57 -7.50 -16.19
N SER A 190 -21.84 -7.70 -15.82
CA SER A 190 -22.90 -7.95 -16.80
C SER A 190 -23.06 -6.85 -17.85
N THR A 191 -22.64 -5.62 -17.56
CA THR A 191 -22.60 -4.50 -18.52
C THR A 191 -21.51 -4.70 -19.58
N LEU A 192 -20.48 -5.50 -19.31
CA LEU A 192 -19.40 -5.80 -20.25
C LEU A 192 -19.72 -6.96 -21.19
N ASN A 193 -20.80 -7.71 -20.97
CA ASN A 193 -21.14 -8.95 -21.66
C ASN A 193 -22.42 -8.86 -22.51
N GLY A 194 -23.01 -7.66 -22.72
CA GLY A 194 -24.24 -7.45 -23.50
C GLY A 194 -23.98 -7.17 -25.00
N GLU A 195 -25.04 -7.12 -25.83
CA GLU A 195 -24.94 -6.82 -27.26
C GLU A 195 -24.31 -5.44 -27.56
N ASN A 196 -24.35 -4.51 -26.57
CA ASN A 196 -23.68 -3.21 -26.61
C ASN A 196 -22.47 -3.17 -25.67
N ALA A 197 -21.90 -4.33 -25.32
CA ALA A 197 -20.79 -4.43 -24.41
C ALA A 197 -19.54 -3.80 -25.05
N SER A 198 -18.97 -2.83 -24.37
CA SER A 198 -17.67 -2.27 -24.73
C SER A 198 -16.82 -2.09 -23.49
N ILE A 199 -15.60 -2.61 -23.56
CA ILE A 199 -14.56 -2.30 -22.61
C ILE A 199 -14.14 -0.82 -22.68
N ASP A 200 -14.55 -0.09 -23.72
CA ASP A 200 -14.27 1.34 -23.91
C ASP A 200 -14.87 2.22 -22.82
N HIS A 201 -15.85 1.70 -22.06
CA HIS A 201 -16.39 2.36 -20.87
C HIS A 201 -15.45 2.25 -19.66
N LEU A 202 -14.51 1.30 -19.67
CA LEU A 202 -13.54 1.14 -18.60
C LEU A 202 -12.40 2.14 -18.78
N SER A 203 -12.12 2.91 -17.75
CA SER A 203 -11.01 3.87 -17.72
C SER A 203 -9.83 3.30 -16.91
N ARG A 204 -8.62 3.67 -17.30
CA ARG A 204 -7.44 3.41 -16.49
C ARG A 204 -7.61 4.00 -15.08
N ALA A 205 -7.06 3.35 -14.10
CA ALA A 205 -7.23 3.59 -12.66
C ALA A 205 -8.60 3.17 -12.10
N SER A 206 -9.54 2.63 -12.89
CA SER A 206 -10.76 2.03 -12.35
C SER A 206 -10.44 1.04 -11.24
N ILE A 207 -11.22 1.08 -10.17
CA ILE A 207 -11.09 0.11 -9.08
C ILE A 207 -11.83 -1.14 -9.51
N PHE A 208 -11.19 -2.29 -9.56
CA PHE A 208 -11.88 -3.56 -9.79
C PHE A 208 -12.17 -4.27 -8.47
N PHE A 209 -13.19 -5.13 -8.49
CA PHE A 209 -13.60 -5.96 -7.36
C PHE A 209 -13.75 -7.41 -7.78
N VAL A 210 -13.28 -8.34 -6.95
CA VAL A 210 -13.54 -9.77 -7.11
C VAL A 210 -14.83 -10.11 -6.37
N ARG A 211 -15.87 -10.41 -7.13
CA ARG A 211 -17.21 -10.68 -6.60
C ARG A 211 -17.37 -12.13 -6.17
N ARG A 212 -17.82 -12.35 -4.92
CA ARG A 212 -18.24 -13.65 -4.38
C ARG A 212 -19.77 -13.82 -4.50
N SER A 213 -20.54 -12.77 -4.21
CA SER A 213 -21.98 -12.73 -4.38
C SER A 213 -22.43 -11.34 -4.89
N SER A 214 -23.73 -11.13 -5.05
CA SER A 214 -24.28 -9.83 -5.51
C SER A 214 -24.04 -8.66 -4.54
N THR A 215 -23.64 -8.96 -3.30
CA THR A 215 -23.41 -7.96 -2.23
C THR A 215 -22.10 -8.16 -1.49
N ASP A 216 -21.20 -9.03 -1.98
CA ASP A 216 -19.98 -9.42 -1.27
C ASP A 216 -18.81 -9.49 -2.25
N TRP A 217 -17.76 -8.71 -1.93
CA TRP A 217 -16.53 -8.61 -2.69
C TRP A 217 -15.32 -8.92 -1.79
N THR A 218 -14.52 -9.87 -2.23
CA THR A 218 -13.44 -10.46 -1.40
C THR A 218 -12.06 -9.85 -1.65
N HIS A 219 -11.90 -9.10 -2.76
CA HIS A 219 -10.62 -8.49 -3.14
C HIS A 219 -10.84 -7.29 -4.05
N THR A 220 -9.86 -6.40 -4.12
CA THR A 220 -9.86 -5.19 -4.95
C THR A 220 -8.45 -4.74 -5.30
N GLY A 221 -8.33 -3.94 -6.35
CA GLY A 221 -7.11 -3.30 -6.80
C GLY A 221 -7.41 -2.25 -7.86
N LEU A 222 -6.37 -1.72 -8.50
CA LEU A 222 -6.44 -0.68 -9.52
C LEU A 222 -6.14 -1.27 -10.88
N ALA A 223 -7.02 -1.06 -11.87
CA ALA A 223 -6.79 -1.47 -13.25
C ALA A 223 -5.86 -0.47 -13.95
N THR A 224 -4.84 -0.96 -14.66
CA THR A 224 -3.82 -0.12 -15.32
C THR A 224 -3.95 -0.12 -16.83
N ALA A 225 -4.43 -1.21 -17.41
CA ALA A 225 -4.69 -1.35 -18.85
C ALA A 225 -5.82 -2.35 -19.08
N PHE A 226 -6.56 -2.19 -20.18
CA PHE A 226 -7.66 -3.06 -20.57
C PHE A 226 -7.37 -3.66 -21.95
N HIS A 227 -7.62 -4.96 -22.08
CA HIS A 227 -7.50 -5.75 -23.29
C HIS A 227 -8.82 -6.52 -23.49
N ARG A 228 -9.01 -7.13 -24.67
CA ARG A 228 -10.25 -7.82 -25.02
C ARG A 228 -10.70 -8.85 -23.98
N ASP A 229 -9.79 -9.68 -23.49
CA ASP A 229 -10.13 -10.84 -22.66
C ASP A 229 -9.55 -10.74 -21.22
N ALA A 230 -8.78 -9.69 -20.94
CA ALA A 230 -8.10 -9.48 -19.67
C ALA A 230 -7.82 -8.01 -19.42
N PHE A 231 -7.46 -7.67 -18.19
CA PHE A 231 -6.97 -6.36 -17.81
C PHE A 231 -5.77 -6.49 -16.85
N GLU A 232 -4.89 -5.50 -16.91
CA GLU A 232 -3.72 -5.43 -16.03
C GLU A 232 -4.05 -4.63 -14.78
N THR A 233 -3.41 -4.98 -13.68
CA THR A 233 -3.70 -4.39 -12.36
C THR A 233 -2.43 -4.09 -11.57
N ILE A 234 -2.57 -3.20 -10.58
CA ILE A 234 -1.68 -3.09 -9.42
C ILE A 234 -2.53 -3.32 -8.19
N GLU A 235 -2.13 -4.25 -7.35
CA GLU A 235 -2.91 -4.75 -6.23
C GLU A 235 -2.08 -4.82 -4.95
N GLY A 236 -2.68 -4.53 -3.82
CA GLY A 236 -2.13 -4.82 -2.51
C GLY A 236 -2.78 -6.07 -1.90
N ASN A 237 -2.12 -6.71 -0.94
CA ASN A 237 -2.58 -7.95 -0.31
C ASN A 237 -2.84 -9.06 -1.35
N THR A 238 -1.92 -9.20 -2.26
CA THR A 238 -1.95 -10.19 -3.33
C THR A 238 -0.57 -10.83 -3.47
N ASN A 239 -0.40 -11.75 -4.40
CA ASN A 239 0.88 -12.33 -4.78
C ASN A 239 0.84 -12.82 -6.23
N ASP A 240 1.99 -13.10 -6.81
CA ASP A 240 2.13 -13.61 -8.17
C ASP A 240 1.76 -15.11 -8.29
N GLU A 241 1.80 -15.87 -7.20
CA GLU A 241 1.43 -17.29 -7.15
C GLU A 241 -0.09 -17.55 -7.23
N GLY A 242 -0.93 -16.50 -7.07
CA GLY A 242 -2.38 -16.60 -7.19
C GLY A 242 -3.10 -17.15 -5.97
N SER A 243 -2.44 -17.22 -4.81
CA SER A 243 -3.10 -17.62 -3.58
C SER A 243 -4.13 -16.59 -3.14
N ARG A 244 -5.08 -17.00 -2.30
CA ARG A 244 -6.09 -16.12 -1.71
C ARG A 244 -5.48 -15.16 -0.69
N GLU A 245 -4.46 -15.62 0.02
CA GLU A 245 -3.74 -14.86 1.03
C GLU A 245 -2.49 -14.28 0.38
N GLY A 246 -2.59 -13.05 -0.08
CA GLY A 246 -1.45 -12.33 -0.65
C GLY A 246 -0.65 -11.63 0.44
N TYR A 247 0.60 -11.33 0.13
CA TYR A 247 1.53 -10.75 1.09
C TYR A 247 2.27 -9.51 0.57
N GLU A 248 1.91 -9.03 -0.62
CA GLU A 248 2.68 -7.96 -1.29
C GLU A 248 1.82 -7.01 -2.12
N VAL A 249 2.45 -5.93 -2.60
CA VAL A 249 1.97 -5.15 -3.75
C VAL A 249 2.64 -5.68 -5.00
N CYS A 250 1.84 -6.18 -5.95
CA CYS A 250 2.37 -6.62 -7.24
C CYS A 250 1.42 -6.29 -8.41
N SER A 251 1.95 -6.39 -9.64
CA SER A 251 1.16 -6.32 -10.87
C SER A 251 0.59 -7.68 -11.21
N ARG A 252 -0.66 -7.70 -11.73
CA ARG A 252 -1.30 -8.94 -12.18
C ARG A 252 -2.08 -8.71 -13.48
N SER A 253 -2.39 -9.81 -14.15
CA SER A 253 -3.36 -9.86 -15.24
C SER A 253 -4.60 -10.63 -14.77
N ARG A 254 -5.80 -10.10 -15.03
CA ARG A 254 -7.07 -10.67 -14.60
C ARG A 254 -8.09 -10.73 -15.72
N GLY A 255 -8.83 -11.84 -15.82
CA GLY A 255 -10.01 -11.92 -16.68
C GLY A 255 -11.21 -11.19 -16.07
N TYR A 256 -12.20 -10.88 -16.90
CA TYR A 256 -13.40 -10.11 -16.48
C TYR A 256 -14.41 -10.91 -15.67
N ASN A 257 -14.39 -12.25 -15.72
CA ASN A 257 -15.35 -13.08 -15.01
C ASN A 257 -15.38 -12.74 -13.51
N LYS A 258 -16.59 -12.50 -12.98
CA LYS A 258 -16.86 -12.08 -11.59
C LYS A 258 -16.08 -10.81 -11.17
N LYS A 259 -15.92 -9.87 -12.09
CA LYS A 259 -15.29 -8.57 -11.80
C LYS A 259 -16.28 -7.43 -12.01
N ASP A 260 -16.47 -6.64 -10.96
CA ASP A 260 -17.19 -5.38 -11.03
C ASP A 260 -16.20 -4.23 -10.89
N PHE A 261 -16.60 -3.01 -11.25
CA PHE A 261 -15.68 -1.87 -11.31
C PHE A 261 -16.30 -0.60 -10.70
N ILE A 262 -15.46 0.28 -10.17
CA ILE A 262 -15.77 1.70 -9.98
C ILE A 262 -14.93 2.48 -11.00
N LEU A 263 -15.59 3.29 -11.83
CA LEU A 263 -14.96 4.13 -12.84
C LEU A 263 -14.46 5.43 -12.18
N LEU A 264 -13.18 5.80 -12.47
CA LEU A 264 -12.53 7.01 -11.92
C LEU A 264 -12.19 8.01 -13.03
#